data_98ae9a2925bf966ba3169886c6706a18
#
_entry.id   98ae9a2925bf966ba3169886c6706a18
#
_cell.length_a   1.000
_cell.length_b   1.000
_cell.length_c   1.000
_cell.angle_alpha   90.00
_cell.angle_beta   90.00
_cell.angle_gamma   90.00
#
_symmetry.space_group_name_H-M   'P 1'
#
loop_
_entity.id
_entity.type
_entity.pdbx_description
1 polymer ?
#
loop_
_entity_poly.entity_id
_entity_poly.type
_entity_poly.pdbx_seq_one_letter_code
_entity_poly.pdbx_strand_id
1 'polypeptide(L)'
;YVLSAGYYDAYYLKAQKVRTLIKKDFDDAFKKCDVIITPTTPYQAFKLGEKIDDPIQMYLSDIFTISANLGGVPSMSIPCGFSDDGLPVGMQITAKHFDEESVFRTAFSFQQNTNHHLKKPDL
;
A
#
# COMPACT_ATOMS: atom_id res chain seq x y z
N TYR A 1 -26.90 3.45 -7.04
CA TYR A 1 -27.21 3.15 -5.63
C TYR A 1 -26.49 4.11 -4.68
N VAL A 2 -25.14 4.25 -4.79
CA VAL A 2 -24.32 5.16 -3.94
C VAL A 2 -24.78 6.63 -4.02
N LEU A 3 -25.35 7.05 -5.14
CA LEU A 3 -25.85 8.40 -5.37
C LEU A 3 -27.36 8.54 -5.07
N SER A 4 -28.01 7.52 -4.51
CA SER A 4 -29.42 7.63 -4.14
C SER A 4 -29.61 8.58 -2.94
N ALA A 5 -30.76 9.25 -2.89
CA ALA A 5 -31.09 10.17 -1.82
C ALA A 5 -30.99 9.49 -0.44
N GLY A 6 -30.46 10.16 0.55
CA GLY A 6 -30.21 9.65 1.90
C GLY A 6 -28.91 8.85 2.06
N TYR A 7 -28.58 7.96 1.13
CA TYR A 7 -27.30 7.24 1.15
C TYR A 7 -26.12 8.17 0.80
N TYR A 8 -26.33 9.04 -0.18
CA TYR A 8 -25.35 10.05 -0.57
C TYR A 8 -24.93 10.95 0.61
N ASP A 9 -25.91 11.54 1.31
CA ASP A 9 -25.61 12.47 2.41
C ASP A 9 -25.05 11.75 3.64
N ALA A 10 -25.58 10.59 3.99
CA ALA A 10 -25.20 9.87 5.20
C ALA A 10 -23.82 9.21 5.09
N TYR A 11 -23.46 8.67 3.93
CA TYR A 11 -22.27 7.85 3.76
C TYR A 11 -21.28 8.43 2.76
N TYR A 12 -21.70 8.79 1.57
CA TYR A 12 -20.81 9.22 0.50
C TYR A 12 -20.08 10.54 0.83
N LEU A 13 -20.82 11.56 1.26
CA LEU A 13 -20.20 12.84 1.65
C LEU A 13 -19.27 12.69 2.85
N LYS A 14 -19.60 11.85 3.82
CA LYS A 14 -18.75 11.56 4.96
C LYS A 14 -17.46 10.86 4.52
N ALA A 15 -17.57 9.87 3.63
CA ALA A 15 -16.42 9.17 3.06
C ALA A 15 -15.50 10.14 2.29
N GLN A 16 -16.05 11.07 1.49
CA GLN A 16 -15.26 12.09 0.78
C GLN A 16 -14.53 13.03 1.73
N LYS A 17 -15.13 13.42 2.85
CA LYS A 17 -14.47 14.23 3.88
C LYS A 17 -13.29 13.48 4.52
N VAL A 18 -13.48 12.20 4.85
CA VAL A 18 -12.40 11.34 5.40
C VAL A 18 -11.29 11.18 4.37
N ARG A 19 -11.61 10.92 3.11
CA ARG A 19 -10.62 10.83 2.03
C ARG A 19 -9.80 12.11 1.91
N THR A 20 -10.43 13.28 2.06
CA THR A 20 -9.72 14.57 2.04
C THR A 20 -8.70 14.69 3.19
N LEU A 21 -9.03 14.18 4.38
CA LEU A 21 -8.10 14.14 5.51
C LEU A 21 -6.92 13.21 5.25
N ILE A 22 -7.18 12.01 4.73
CA ILE A 22 -6.11 11.06 4.35
C ILE A 22 -5.16 11.69 3.33
N LYS A 23 -5.72 12.34 2.28
CA LYS A 23 -4.91 13.06 1.31
C LYS A 23 -4.04 14.13 1.96
N LYS A 24 -4.63 14.91 2.88
CA LYS A 24 -3.89 15.95 3.60
C LYS A 24 -2.74 15.38 4.43
N ASP A 25 -2.92 14.23 5.07
CA ASP A 25 -1.86 13.57 5.84
C ASP A 25 -0.67 13.21 4.96
N PHE A 26 -0.90 12.69 3.73
CA PHE A 26 0.15 12.47 2.74
C PHE A 26 0.81 13.80 2.31
N ASP A 27 0.02 14.83 1.97
CA ASP A 27 0.53 16.13 1.58
C ASP A 27 1.43 16.76 2.68
N ASP A 28 1.08 16.56 3.95
CA ASP A 28 1.88 17.06 5.09
C ASP A 28 3.15 16.20 5.32
N ALA A 29 3.08 14.89 5.11
CA ALA A 29 4.24 14.01 5.19
C ALA A 29 5.26 14.33 4.09
N PHE A 30 4.82 14.51 2.84
CA PHE A 30 5.68 14.85 1.70
C PHE A 30 6.27 16.26 1.71
N LYS A 31 5.94 17.10 2.69
CA LYS A 31 6.70 18.32 2.99
C LYS A 31 8.04 18.04 3.70
N LYS A 32 8.20 16.80 4.24
CA LYS A 32 9.34 16.40 5.09
C LYS A 32 10.17 15.29 4.48
N CYS A 33 9.66 14.58 3.48
CA CYS A 33 10.36 13.49 2.81
C CYS A 33 9.92 13.40 1.35
N ASP A 34 10.74 12.79 0.51
CA ASP A 34 10.47 12.61 -0.92
C ASP A 34 9.67 11.33 -1.18
N VAL A 35 9.91 10.30 -0.39
CA VAL A 35 9.19 9.01 -0.45
C VAL A 35 8.87 8.48 0.94
N ILE A 36 7.80 7.70 1.03
CA ILE A 36 7.42 6.93 2.22
C ILE A 36 7.60 5.45 1.88
N ILE A 37 8.26 4.72 2.76
CA ILE A 37 8.48 3.28 2.62
C ILE A 37 7.72 2.56 3.72
N THR A 38 6.93 1.56 3.34
CA THR A 38 6.18 0.69 4.25
C THR A 38 6.28 -0.76 3.79
N PRO A 39 5.95 -1.75 4.64
CA PRO A 39 5.61 -3.07 4.13
C PRO A 39 4.43 -2.97 3.15
N THR A 40 4.38 -3.85 2.15
CA THR A 40 3.21 -3.92 1.25
C THR A 40 2.01 -4.50 1.99
N THR A 41 2.24 -5.54 2.78
CA THR A 41 1.23 -6.20 3.63
C THR A 41 1.80 -6.42 5.04
N PRO A 42 0.94 -6.47 6.08
CA PRO A 42 1.40 -6.71 7.46
C PRO A 42 2.01 -8.09 7.69
N TYR A 43 1.67 -9.04 6.85
CA TYR A 43 2.02 -10.44 6.97
C TYR A 43 2.61 -10.96 5.65
N GLN A 44 3.38 -12.03 5.73
CA GLN A 44 3.78 -12.84 4.60
C GLN A 44 2.57 -13.59 3.99
N ALA A 45 2.76 -14.27 2.86
CA ALA A 45 1.72 -15.08 2.26
C ALA A 45 1.15 -16.10 3.26
N PHE A 46 -0.16 -16.29 3.25
CA PHE A 46 -0.87 -17.26 4.09
C PHE A 46 -1.43 -18.39 3.21
N LYS A 47 -1.77 -19.52 3.82
CA LYS A 47 -2.30 -20.67 3.10
C LYS A 47 -3.69 -20.39 2.54
N LEU A 48 -4.01 -21.01 1.41
CA LEU A 48 -5.35 -20.92 0.82
C LEU A 48 -6.40 -21.38 1.85
N GLY A 49 -7.40 -20.54 2.06
CA GLY A 49 -8.49 -20.79 3.02
C GLY A 49 -8.21 -20.40 4.47
N GLU A 50 -6.98 -20.04 4.84
CA GLU A 50 -6.61 -19.77 6.23
C GLU A 50 -7.33 -18.57 6.86
N LYS A 51 -7.73 -17.57 6.05
CA LYS A 51 -8.36 -16.33 6.54
C LYS A 51 -9.84 -16.18 6.14
N ILE A 52 -10.46 -17.23 5.65
CA ILE A 52 -11.86 -17.17 5.20
C ILE A 52 -12.82 -16.86 6.37
N ASP A 53 -12.51 -17.36 7.56
CA ASP A 53 -13.39 -17.26 8.71
C ASP A 53 -13.20 -15.97 9.55
N ASP A 54 -12.21 -15.14 9.20
CA ASP A 54 -11.94 -13.87 9.88
C ASP A 54 -11.90 -12.69 8.89
N PRO A 55 -13.05 -12.06 8.59
CA PRO A 55 -13.12 -10.91 7.69
C PRO A 55 -12.26 -9.72 8.14
N ILE A 56 -12.04 -9.54 9.44
CA ILE A 56 -11.23 -8.43 9.98
C ILE A 56 -9.76 -8.62 9.60
N GLN A 57 -9.24 -9.83 9.70
CA GLN A 57 -7.87 -10.12 9.29
C GLN A 57 -7.66 -9.92 7.78
N MET A 58 -8.66 -10.23 6.97
CA MET A 58 -8.62 -9.92 5.53
C MET A 58 -8.55 -8.41 5.27
N TYR A 59 -9.37 -7.60 5.94
CA TYR A 59 -9.31 -6.13 5.83
C TYR A 59 -7.97 -5.56 6.31
N LEU A 60 -7.42 -6.09 7.39
CA LEU A 60 -6.12 -5.65 7.90
C LEU A 60 -4.97 -5.98 6.96
N SER A 61 -5.12 -6.96 6.07
CA SER A 61 -4.10 -7.29 5.06
C SER A 61 -3.83 -6.14 4.09
N ASP A 62 -4.80 -5.25 3.85
CA ASP A 62 -4.72 -4.15 2.90
C ASP A 62 -4.42 -2.79 3.56
N ILE A 63 -4.13 -2.76 4.87
CA ILE A 63 -4.02 -1.50 5.64
C ILE A 63 -3.00 -0.51 5.05
N PHE A 64 -1.91 -0.98 4.46
CA PHE A 64 -0.89 -0.13 3.85
C PHE A 64 -1.25 0.29 2.42
N THR A 65 -1.96 -0.53 1.66
CA THR A 65 -2.29 -0.27 0.25
C THR A 65 -3.55 0.59 0.10
N ILE A 66 -4.55 0.40 0.95
CA ILE A 66 -5.80 1.19 0.93
C ILE A 66 -5.52 2.68 1.15
N SER A 67 -4.62 3.04 2.05
CA SER A 67 -4.30 4.45 2.34
C SER A 67 -3.76 5.17 1.11
N ALA A 68 -2.88 4.55 0.34
CA ALA A 68 -2.36 5.11 -0.91
C ALA A 68 -3.46 5.30 -1.96
N ASN A 69 -4.36 4.31 -2.11
CA ASN A 69 -5.51 4.41 -3.02
C ASN A 69 -6.47 5.55 -2.62
N LEU A 70 -6.79 5.68 -1.34
CA LEU A 70 -7.67 6.75 -0.85
C LEU A 70 -7.00 8.11 -0.93
N GLY A 71 -5.71 8.20 -0.65
CA GLY A 71 -4.90 9.41 -0.80
C GLY A 71 -4.71 9.82 -2.26
N GLY A 72 -4.79 8.85 -3.19
CA GLY A 72 -4.58 9.07 -4.64
C GLY A 72 -3.12 9.33 -4.98
N VAL A 73 -2.18 8.77 -4.22
CA VAL A 73 -0.74 8.93 -4.40
C VAL A 73 -0.14 7.73 -5.15
N PRO A 74 0.89 7.96 -6.00
CA PRO A 74 1.56 6.87 -6.71
C PRO A 74 2.30 5.96 -5.72
N SER A 75 2.13 4.66 -5.89
CA SER A 75 2.77 3.65 -5.07
C SER A 75 3.17 2.43 -5.89
N MET A 76 4.26 1.78 -5.50
CA MET A 76 4.78 0.57 -6.12
C MET A 76 5.23 -0.40 -5.04
N SER A 77 4.94 -1.69 -5.22
CA SER A 77 5.51 -2.76 -4.41
C SER A 77 6.64 -3.45 -5.15
N ILE A 78 7.75 -3.68 -4.46
CA ILE A 78 8.90 -4.43 -4.96
C ILE A 78 9.35 -5.48 -3.95
N PRO A 79 9.95 -6.60 -4.38
CA PRO A 79 10.56 -7.57 -3.47
C PRO A 79 11.71 -6.94 -2.69
N CYS A 80 11.72 -7.07 -1.38
CA CYS A 80 12.78 -6.54 -0.52
C CYS A 80 13.49 -7.59 0.36
N GLY A 81 13.06 -8.83 0.29
CA GLY A 81 13.65 -9.91 1.07
C GLY A 81 12.78 -11.16 1.10
N PHE A 82 13.16 -12.06 1.98
CA PHE A 82 12.41 -13.28 2.28
C PHE A 82 12.30 -13.43 3.80
N SER A 83 11.21 -14.01 4.26
CA SER A 83 11.05 -14.42 5.65
C SER A 83 11.94 -15.63 5.98
N ASP A 84 11.99 -15.99 7.26
CA ASP A 84 12.71 -17.20 7.72
C ASP A 84 12.12 -18.49 7.11
N ASP A 85 10.83 -18.46 6.74
CA ASP A 85 10.14 -19.57 6.04
C ASP A 85 10.36 -19.56 4.52
N GLY A 86 11.21 -18.66 3.98
CA GLY A 86 11.51 -18.57 2.54
C GLY A 86 10.42 -17.87 1.72
N LEU A 87 9.42 -17.25 2.34
CA LEU A 87 8.35 -16.53 1.63
C LEU A 87 8.78 -15.11 1.28
N PRO A 88 8.42 -14.59 0.09
CA PRO A 88 8.83 -13.26 -0.34
C PRO A 88 8.15 -12.16 0.50
N VAL A 89 8.90 -11.11 0.78
CA VAL A 89 8.44 -9.91 1.49
C VAL A 89 8.44 -8.73 0.51
N GLY A 90 7.33 -8.00 0.47
CA GLY A 90 7.14 -6.81 -0.35
C GLY A 90 7.39 -5.52 0.44
N MET A 91 8.10 -4.58 -0.20
CA MET A 91 8.26 -3.21 0.25
C MET A 91 7.44 -2.29 -0.66
N GLN A 92 6.59 -1.45 -0.08
CA GLN A 92 5.83 -0.44 -0.79
C GLN A 92 6.58 0.90 -0.73
N ILE A 93 6.75 1.52 -1.89
CA ILE A 93 7.32 2.85 -2.07
C ILE A 93 6.21 3.77 -2.53
N THR A 94 5.97 4.86 -1.81
CA THR A 94 4.92 5.85 -2.10
C THR A 94 5.56 7.22 -2.23
N ALA A 95 5.17 8.01 -3.26
CA ALA A 95 5.61 9.38 -3.46
C ALA A 95 4.42 10.35 -3.52
N LYS A 96 4.70 11.65 -3.57
CA LYS A 96 3.67 12.69 -3.69
C LYS A 96 2.90 12.55 -5.00
N HIS A 97 1.76 13.21 -5.10
CA HIS A 97 0.94 13.22 -6.31
C HIS A 97 1.74 13.55 -7.57
N PHE A 98 1.55 12.75 -8.63
CA PHE A 98 2.19 12.88 -9.95
C PHE A 98 3.71 12.79 -9.92
N ASP A 99 4.31 12.14 -8.92
CA ASP A 99 5.74 11.92 -8.81
C ASP A 99 6.09 10.43 -8.93
N GLU A 100 5.59 9.80 -9.95
CA GLU A 100 5.90 8.40 -10.31
C GLU A 100 7.40 8.23 -10.57
N GLU A 101 8.08 9.29 -11.03
CA GLU A 101 9.53 9.29 -11.24
C GLU A 101 10.28 8.95 -9.95
N SER A 102 9.93 9.57 -8.83
CA SER A 102 10.55 9.28 -7.53
C SER A 102 10.31 7.85 -7.08
N VAL A 103 9.12 7.30 -7.34
CA VAL A 103 8.80 5.89 -7.06
C VAL A 103 9.71 4.96 -7.87
N PHE A 104 9.77 5.14 -9.20
CA PHE A 104 10.59 4.30 -10.08
C PHE A 104 12.09 4.45 -9.80
N ARG A 105 12.58 5.66 -9.58
CA ARG A 105 13.98 5.93 -9.28
C ARG A 105 14.41 5.26 -7.97
N THR A 106 13.58 5.32 -6.93
CA THR A 106 13.84 4.65 -5.64
C THR A 106 13.83 3.14 -5.80
N ALA A 107 12.83 2.58 -6.50
CA ALA A 107 12.73 1.16 -6.77
C ALA A 107 13.95 0.65 -7.58
N PHE A 108 14.32 1.36 -8.64
CA PHE A 108 15.48 1.05 -9.47
C PHE A 108 16.78 1.08 -8.66
N SER A 109 17.00 2.14 -7.88
CA SER A 109 18.18 2.26 -7.02
C SER A 109 18.27 1.11 -6.03
N PHE A 110 17.17 0.71 -5.42
CA PHE A 110 17.14 -0.45 -4.53
C PHE A 110 17.53 -1.74 -5.26
N GLN A 111 16.96 -1.99 -6.44
CA GLN A 111 17.23 -3.18 -7.24
C GLN A 111 18.67 -3.23 -7.77
N GLN A 112 19.32 -2.08 -8.05
CA GLN A 112 20.73 -2.05 -8.44
C GLN A 112 21.68 -2.41 -7.29
N ASN A 113 21.26 -2.24 -6.05
CA ASN A 113 22.05 -2.53 -4.85
C ASN A 113 21.66 -3.83 -4.14
N THR A 114 20.65 -4.56 -4.66
CA THR A 114 20.17 -5.81 -4.09
C THR A 114 19.84 -6.81 -5.21
N ASN A 115 19.62 -8.07 -4.84
CA ASN A 115 19.26 -9.13 -5.76
C ASN A 115 17.90 -9.79 -5.42
N HIS A 116 17.11 -9.19 -4.54
CA HIS A 116 15.85 -9.77 -4.09
C HIS A 116 14.84 -9.98 -5.22
N HIS A 117 14.80 -9.08 -6.20
CA HIS A 117 13.93 -9.15 -7.37
C HIS A 117 14.30 -10.27 -8.37
N LEU A 118 15.50 -10.83 -8.27
CA LEU A 118 15.96 -11.94 -9.11
C LEU A 118 15.69 -13.32 -8.48
N LYS A 119 15.40 -13.36 -7.19
CA LYS A 119 15.16 -14.60 -6.45
C LYS A 119 13.70 -15.02 -6.57
N LYS A 120 13.49 -16.33 -6.51
CA LYS A 120 12.16 -16.95 -6.44
C LYS A 120 12.07 -17.75 -5.14
N PRO A 121 10.88 -17.89 -4.56
CA PRO A 121 10.68 -18.78 -3.42
C PRO A 121 10.91 -20.24 -3.87
N ASP A 122 11.50 -21.02 -2.99
CA ASP A 122 11.58 -22.47 -3.15
C ASP A 122 10.23 -23.07 -2.68
N LEU A 123 9.36 -23.38 -3.64
CA LEU A 123 8.01 -23.94 -3.42
C LEU A 123 7.98 -25.43 -3.67
#